data_e4cf048a00ac23602ce8c4d3cef219bc
#
_entry.id   e4cf048a00ac23602ce8c4d3cef219bc
#
_cell.length_a   1.000
_cell.length_b   1.000
_cell.length_c   1.000
_cell.angle_alpha   90.00
_cell.angle_beta   90.00
_cell.angle_gamma   90.00
#
_symmetry.space_group_name_H-M   'P 1'
#
loop_
_entity.id
_entity.type
_entity.pdbx_description
1 polymer ?
#
loop_
_entity_poly.entity_id
_entity_poly.type
_entity_poly.pdbx_seq_one_letter_code
_entity_poly.pdbx_strand_id
1 'polypeptide(L)'
;MPRTQEPAVAKPSARTATFSSLLVHAEPGAVATHRVEIAARLARDLGARLIGLGAESFDPGFIADPFAGYAAGQWVTLVQEQITQNLKAAEVAFRRDAAEVGGDFEWRTVQEQPARALARAARAADLIVMNPRGRGGPTRTADPAEVLMTAGRPVLLVPQSAQRLKGACVIVAWKDTREARRALADAMPFLLAAEDVVVQAVCKGDAVAAAAHQTEDVATGLQRHGVKARANVSTATHEGVTAELERIAALNNADLIVAGAYGHSRFAEWALGGVSDDLIHKPGCFVLMSH
;
A
#
# COMPACT_ATOMS: atom_id res chain seq x y z
N MET A 1 14.58 61.36 -6.88
CA MET A 1 13.64 60.40 -6.24
C MET A 1 14.27 59.03 -6.29
N PRO A 2 14.59 58.37 -5.16
CA PRO A 2 15.16 57.03 -5.16
C PRO A 2 14.06 56.00 -5.47
N ARG A 3 14.37 55.07 -6.37
CA ARG A 3 13.50 53.92 -6.67
C ARG A 3 13.52 52.96 -5.49
N THR A 4 12.38 52.76 -4.88
CA THR A 4 12.17 51.72 -3.87
C THR A 4 12.31 50.35 -4.54
N GLN A 5 13.34 49.57 -4.16
CA GLN A 5 13.47 48.16 -4.54
C GLN A 5 12.41 47.39 -3.77
N GLU A 6 11.49 46.74 -4.48
CA GLU A 6 10.61 45.71 -3.89
C GLU A 6 11.46 44.58 -3.35
N PRO A 7 11.16 44.06 -2.14
CA PRO A 7 11.86 42.91 -1.60
C PRO A 7 11.53 41.68 -2.45
N ALA A 8 12.59 40.99 -2.92
CA ALA A 8 12.45 39.74 -3.63
C ALA A 8 11.74 38.72 -2.72
N VAL A 9 10.55 38.28 -3.13
CA VAL A 9 9.82 37.19 -2.48
C VAL A 9 10.70 35.95 -2.59
N ALA A 10 11.21 35.48 -1.46
CA ALA A 10 11.96 34.22 -1.38
C ALA A 10 11.08 33.10 -1.89
N LYS A 11 11.49 32.40 -2.96
CA LYS A 11 10.83 31.20 -3.43
C LYS A 11 10.77 30.22 -2.26
N PRO A 12 9.59 29.69 -1.91
CA PRO A 12 9.51 28.67 -0.88
C PRO A 12 10.42 27.51 -1.28
N SER A 13 11.30 27.06 -0.38
CA SER A 13 12.09 25.85 -0.60
C SER A 13 11.12 24.73 -0.94
N ALA A 14 11.32 24.08 -2.07
CA ALA A 14 10.50 22.94 -2.44
C ALA A 14 10.59 21.90 -1.31
N ARG A 15 9.54 21.78 -0.52
CA ARG A 15 9.39 20.66 0.41
C ARG A 15 9.34 19.41 -0.46
N THR A 16 10.40 18.62 -0.44
CA THR A 16 10.40 17.31 -1.09
C THR A 16 9.23 16.53 -0.51
N ALA A 17 8.33 16.03 -1.34
CA ALA A 17 7.24 15.18 -0.87
C ALA A 17 7.86 13.97 -0.17
N THR A 18 7.56 13.76 1.10
CA THR A 18 8.06 12.63 1.89
C THR A 18 6.92 12.03 2.69
N PHE A 19 7.00 10.73 2.96
CA PHE A 19 6.17 10.13 3.99
C PHE A 19 6.80 10.43 5.36
N SER A 20 6.02 10.90 6.30
CA SER A 20 6.45 11.19 7.67
C SER A 20 6.06 10.09 8.66
N SER A 21 5.07 9.26 8.29
CA SER A 21 4.58 8.18 9.12
C SER A 21 4.07 7.00 8.29
N LEU A 22 4.52 5.80 8.66
CA LEU A 22 4.10 4.52 8.08
C LEU A 22 3.30 3.72 9.11
N LEU A 23 2.20 3.10 8.69
CA LEU A 23 1.38 2.23 9.50
C LEU A 23 1.54 0.79 9.03
N VAL A 24 1.81 -0.13 9.95
CA VAL A 24 1.91 -1.57 9.66
C VAL A 24 1.06 -2.36 10.64
N HIS A 25 0.25 -3.30 10.13
CA HIS A 25 -0.42 -4.29 10.99
C HIS A 25 0.59 -5.33 11.45
N ALA A 26 0.57 -5.70 12.72
CA ALA A 26 1.43 -6.72 13.29
C ALA A 26 0.59 -7.76 14.03
N GLU A 27 0.69 -9.01 13.58
CA GLU A 27 0.13 -10.19 14.21
C GLU A 27 1.22 -11.22 14.47
N PRO A 28 1.02 -12.22 15.36
CA PRO A 28 2.02 -13.28 15.56
C PRO A 28 2.24 -14.11 14.30
N GLY A 29 3.51 -14.34 13.94
CA GLY A 29 3.89 -15.22 12.83
C GLY A 29 4.93 -14.62 11.88
N ALA A 30 5.65 -15.51 11.17
CA ALA A 30 6.77 -15.14 10.31
C ALA A 30 6.41 -14.17 9.16
N VAL A 31 5.20 -14.26 8.64
CA VAL A 31 4.72 -13.38 7.56
C VAL A 31 4.60 -11.93 8.05
N ALA A 32 4.10 -11.74 9.28
CA ALA A 32 4.03 -10.42 9.89
C ALA A 32 5.42 -9.88 10.25
N THR A 33 6.31 -10.71 10.79
CA THR A 33 7.71 -10.33 11.07
C THR A 33 8.39 -9.80 9.81
N HIS A 34 8.32 -10.52 8.69
CA HIS A 34 8.90 -10.09 7.43
C HIS A 34 8.35 -8.72 6.97
N ARG A 35 7.03 -8.51 7.04
CA ARG A 35 6.40 -7.23 6.71
C ARG A 35 6.86 -6.10 7.62
N VAL A 36 6.94 -6.36 8.93
CA VAL A 36 7.39 -5.38 9.92
C VAL A 36 8.83 -4.97 9.66
N GLU A 37 9.73 -5.92 9.38
CA GLU A 37 11.13 -5.62 9.03
C GLU A 37 11.23 -4.73 7.78
N ILE A 38 10.47 -5.05 6.72
CA ILE A 38 10.43 -4.22 5.50
C ILE A 38 9.92 -2.82 5.81
N ALA A 39 8.81 -2.71 6.57
CA ALA A 39 8.24 -1.43 6.95
C ALA A 39 9.20 -0.60 7.82
N ALA A 40 9.92 -1.24 8.75
CA ALA A 40 10.90 -0.58 9.61
C ALA A 40 12.09 -0.04 8.80
N ARG A 41 12.62 -0.85 7.87
CA ARG A 41 13.70 -0.39 6.95
C ARG A 41 13.23 0.77 6.08
N LEU A 42 12.03 0.67 5.54
CA LEU A 42 11.46 1.75 4.71
C LEU A 42 11.26 3.02 5.53
N ALA A 43 10.70 2.93 6.73
CA ALA A 43 10.52 4.08 7.63
C ALA A 43 11.86 4.75 7.98
N ARG A 44 12.87 3.96 8.33
CA ARG A 44 14.22 4.47 8.60
C ARG A 44 14.81 5.18 7.37
N ASP A 45 14.72 4.56 6.19
CA ASP A 45 15.32 5.10 4.96
C ASP A 45 14.61 6.41 4.52
N LEU A 46 13.34 6.58 4.87
CA LEU A 46 12.55 7.79 4.64
C LEU A 46 12.65 8.83 5.78
N GLY A 47 13.25 8.49 6.90
CA GLY A 47 13.23 9.32 8.11
C GLY A 47 11.82 9.46 8.72
N ALA A 48 10.97 8.47 8.51
CA ALA A 48 9.58 8.44 8.95
C ALA A 48 9.41 7.66 10.26
N ARG A 49 8.35 7.97 11.01
CA ARG A 49 7.92 7.17 12.15
C ARG A 49 7.20 5.90 11.68
N LEU A 50 7.50 4.76 12.30
CA LEU A 50 6.76 3.52 12.12
C LEU A 50 5.71 3.34 13.20
N ILE A 51 4.44 3.20 12.82
CA ILE A 51 3.33 2.92 13.71
C ILE A 51 2.98 1.44 13.55
N GLY A 52 3.26 0.62 14.56
CA GLY A 52 2.80 -0.76 14.65
C GLY A 52 1.40 -0.83 15.25
N LEU A 53 0.52 -1.58 14.62
CA LEU A 53 -0.85 -1.80 15.09
C LEU A 53 -1.11 -3.29 15.29
N GLY A 54 -1.35 -3.70 16.54
CA GLY A 54 -1.95 -4.98 16.88
C GLY A 54 -3.47 -4.86 16.89
N ALA A 55 -4.13 -5.64 16.06
CA ALA A 55 -5.59 -5.67 16.00
C ALA A 55 -6.08 -7.10 15.81
N GLU A 56 -6.99 -7.53 16.68
CA GLU A 56 -7.65 -8.83 16.59
C GLU A 56 -9.06 -8.69 17.13
N SER A 57 -10.03 -9.33 16.49
CA SER A 57 -11.43 -9.29 16.93
C SER A 57 -11.92 -10.67 17.32
N PHE A 58 -12.91 -10.65 18.19
CA PHE A 58 -13.71 -11.81 18.51
C PHE A 58 -14.81 -11.99 17.44
N ASP A 59 -14.97 -13.20 16.92
CA ASP A 59 -16.10 -13.56 16.06
C ASP A 59 -17.14 -14.35 16.88
N PRO A 60 -18.28 -13.75 17.22
CA PRO A 60 -19.33 -14.42 17.97
C PRO A 60 -20.13 -15.45 17.17
N GLY A 61 -19.83 -15.67 15.87
CA GLY A 61 -20.62 -16.51 14.98
C GLY A 61 -20.90 -17.94 15.49
N PHE A 62 -20.12 -18.42 16.46
CA PHE A 62 -20.31 -19.74 17.09
C PHE A 62 -21.23 -19.72 18.34
N ILE A 63 -21.61 -18.54 18.84
CA ILE A 63 -22.41 -18.43 20.09
C ILE A 63 -23.91 -18.40 19.81
N ALA A 64 -24.33 -18.47 18.56
CA ALA A 64 -25.73 -18.39 18.16
C ALA A 64 -26.57 -19.63 18.54
N ASP A 65 -25.99 -20.63 19.24
CA ASP A 65 -26.74 -21.75 19.77
C ASP A 65 -27.36 -21.37 21.14
N PRO A 66 -28.69 -21.23 21.23
CA PRO A 66 -29.36 -20.91 22.48
C PRO A 66 -29.16 -21.95 23.60
N PHE A 67 -28.70 -23.14 23.25
CA PHE A 67 -28.46 -24.25 24.21
C PHE A 67 -27.01 -24.32 24.72
N ALA A 68 -26.08 -23.49 24.20
CA ALA A 68 -24.67 -23.54 24.60
C ALA A 68 -24.38 -23.08 26.03
N GLY A 69 -25.29 -22.31 26.64
CA GLY A 69 -25.31 -21.95 28.07
C GLY A 69 -23.95 -21.64 28.71
N TYR A 70 -23.60 -22.39 29.79
CA TYR A 70 -22.37 -22.24 30.56
C TYR A 70 -21.09 -22.49 29.72
N ALA A 71 -21.11 -23.42 28.79
CA ALA A 71 -19.97 -23.72 27.93
C ALA A 71 -19.61 -22.56 26.99
N ALA A 72 -20.61 -21.81 26.51
CA ALA A 72 -20.41 -20.61 25.71
C ALA A 72 -19.66 -19.52 26.50
N GLY A 73 -20.02 -19.29 27.77
CA GLY A 73 -19.34 -18.32 28.61
C GLY A 73 -17.87 -18.65 28.87
N GLN A 74 -17.55 -19.91 29.14
CA GLN A 74 -16.15 -20.36 29.30
C GLN A 74 -15.37 -20.19 28.00
N TRP A 75 -15.96 -20.55 26.85
CA TRP A 75 -15.32 -20.40 25.57
C TRP A 75 -15.02 -18.93 25.24
N VAL A 76 -15.96 -18.00 25.47
CA VAL A 76 -15.73 -16.56 25.32
C VAL A 76 -14.52 -16.08 26.12
N THR A 77 -14.43 -16.51 27.38
CA THR A 77 -13.28 -16.16 28.25
C THR A 77 -11.96 -16.66 27.68
N LEU A 78 -11.92 -17.92 27.25
CA LEU A 78 -10.71 -18.52 26.64
C LEU A 78 -10.28 -17.79 25.38
N VAL A 79 -11.23 -17.44 24.50
CA VAL A 79 -10.92 -16.71 23.27
C VAL A 79 -10.43 -15.29 23.59
N GLN A 80 -11.02 -14.61 24.55
CA GLN A 80 -10.55 -13.29 24.98
C GLN A 80 -9.15 -13.31 25.57
N GLU A 81 -8.84 -14.32 26.38
CA GLU A 81 -7.49 -14.54 26.88
C GLU A 81 -6.50 -14.80 25.73
N GLN A 82 -6.89 -15.61 24.74
CA GLN A 82 -6.07 -15.89 23.58
C GLN A 82 -5.81 -14.63 22.75
N ILE A 83 -6.83 -13.79 22.49
CA ILE A 83 -6.66 -12.51 21.80
C ILE A 83 -5.66 -11.63 22.57
N THR A 84 -5.81 -11.52 23.88
CA THR A 84 -4.90 -10.74 24.72
C THR A 84 -3.46 -11.24 24.63
N GLN A 85 -3.26 -12.55 24.65
CA GLN A 85 -1.93 -13.18 24.49
C GLN A 85 -1.35 -12.93 23.10
N ASN A 86 -2.17 -13.05 22.04
CA ASN A 86 -1.75 -12.78 20.67
C ASN A 86 -1.31 -11.33 20.48
N LEU A 87 -2.10 -10.36 20.98
CA LEU A 87 -1.78 -8.94 20.90
C LEU A 87 -0.48 -8.60 21.65
N LYS A 88 -0.26 -9.21 22.82
CA LYS A 88 0.99 -9.07 23.57
C LYS A 88 2.18 -9.69 22.84
N ALA A 89 2.01 -10.86 22.24
CA ALA A 89 3.05 -11.52 21.45
C ALA A 89 3.40 -10.71 20.21
N ALA A 90 2.39 -10.11 19.54
CA ALA A 90 2.59 -9.22 18.40
C ALA A 90 3.37 -7.96 18.80
N GLU A 91 3.07 -7.35 19.97
CA GLU A 91 3.82 -6.21 20.48
C GLU A 91 5.30 -6.53 20.71
N VAL A 92 5.56 -7.65 21.38
CA VAL A 92 6.94 -8.08 21.68
C VAL A 92 7.73 -8.31 20.40
N ALA A 93 7.13 -8.99 19.42
CA ALA A 93 7.75 -9.24 18.12
C ALA A 93 8.00 -7.90 17.37
N PHE A 94 6.99 -7.06 17.27
CA PHE A 94 7.12 -5.75 16.62
C PHE A 94 8.22 -4.90 17.21
N ARG A 95 8.26 -4.76 18.55
CA ARG A 95 9.28 -3.95 19.23
C ARG A 95 10.69 -4.49 19.02
N ARG A 96 10.86 -5.82 19.01
CA ARG A 96 12.14 -6.46 18.69
C ARG A 96 12.56 -6.13 17.27
N ASP A 97 11.70 -6.41 16.28
CA ASP A 97 12.00 -6.31 14.86
C ASP A 97 12.24 -4.84 14.45
N ALA A 98 11.44 -3.90 14.99
CA ALA A 98 11.62 -2.48 14.76
C ALA A 98 12.92 -1.94 15.42
N ALA A 99 13.25 -2.40 16.63
CA ALA A 99 14.47 -1.98 17.34
C ALA A 99 15.74 -2.49 16.64
N GLU A 100 15.73 -3.71 16.08
CA GLU A 100 16.86 -4.27 15.31
C GLU A 100 17.20 -3.42 14.08
N VAL A 101 16.18 -2.86 13.43
CA VAL A 101 16.37 -1.97 12.28
C VAL A 101 16.79 -0.56 12.71
N GLY A 102 16.30 -0.11 13.86
CA GLY A 102 16.47 1.25 14.38
C GLY A 102 15.46 2.22 13.74
N GLY A 103 15.35 3.40 14.32
CA GLY A 103 14.42 4.44 13.89
C GLY A 103 13.39 4.81 14.96
N ASP A 104 12.49 5.72 14.62
CA ASP A 104 11.38 6.13 15.50
C ASP A 104 10.18 5.22 15.27
N PHE A 105 9.70 4.58 16.33
CA PHE A 105 8.52 3.72 16.24
C PHE A 105 7.62 3.83 17.47
N GLU A 106 6.34 3.55 17.25
CA GLU A 106 5.34 3.45 18.32
C GLU A 106 4.47 2.20 18.14
N TRP A 107 3.87 1.74 19.22
CA TRP A 107 2.95 0.62 19.23
C TRP A 107 1.56 1.05 19.65
N ARG A 108 0.55 0.54 18.92
CA ARG A 108 -0.87 0.68 19.25
C ARG A 108 -1.52 -0.69 19.26
N THR A 109 -2.49 -0.88 20.13
CA THR A 109 -3.27 -2.13 20.19
C THR A 109 -4.75 -1.84 20.36
N VAL A 110 -5.58 -2.68 19.73
CA VAL A 110 -7.04 -2.57 19.83
C VAL A 110 -7.69 -3.93 19.58
N GLN A 111 -8.75 -4.23 20.33
CA GLN A 111 -9.61 -5.38 20.05
C GLN A 111 -10.71 -4.97 19.06
N GLU A 112 -10.39 -5.04 17.79
CA GLU A 112 -11.27 -4.67 16.68
C GLU A 112 -10.86 -5.47 15.44
N GLN A 113 -11.76 -5.60 14.47
CA GLN A 113 -11.45 -6.21 13.18
C GLN A 113 -10.28 -5.48 12.52
N PRO A 114 -9.20 -6.19 12.10
CA PRO A 114 -7.95 -5.56 11.68
C PRO A 114 -8.08 -4.54 10.54
N ALA A 115 -8.91 -4.81 9.53
CA ALA A 115 -9.08 -3.86 8.43
C ALA A 115 -9.71 -2.54 8.89
N ARG A 116 -10.71 -2.60 9.76
CA ARG A 116 -11.34 -1.41 10.36
C ARG A 116 -10.37 -0.66 11.28
N ALA A 117 -9.61 -1.39 12.10
CA ALA A 117 -8.59 -0.82 12.96
C ALA A 117 -7.52 -0.07 12.18
N LEU A 118 -7.03 -0.65 11.06
CA LEU A 118 -6.09 0.00 10.14
C LEU A 118 -6.69 1.25 9.51
N ALA A 119 -7.91 1.17 8.97
CA ALA A 119 -8.58 2.33 8.37
C ALA A 119 -8.73 3.49 9.37
N ARG A 120 -9.05 3.20 10.64
CA ARG A 120 -9.12 4.21 11.71
C ARG A 120 -7.75 4.77 12.09
N ALA A 121 -6.73 3.92 12.19
CA ALA A 121 -5.36 4.33 12.52
C ALA A 121 -4.69 5.12 11.39
N ALA A 122 -5.11 4.93 10.15
CA ALA A 122 -4.62 5.60 8.94
C ALA A 122 -4.72 7.13 8.98
N ARG A 123 -5.60 7.69 9.86
CA ARG A 123 -5.65 9.16 10.09
C ARG A 123 -4.32 9.76 10.55
N ALA A 124 -3.44 8.96 11.14
CA ALA A 124 -2.14 9.37 11.66
C ALA A 124 -0.97 8.85 10.81
N ALA A 125 -1.24 8.30 9.63
CA ALA A 125 -0.23 7.73 8.75
C ALA A 125 -0.37 8.27 7.33
N ASP A 126 0.74 8.29 6.60
CA ASP A 126 0.79 8.70 5.20
C ASP A 126 0.78 7.49 4.27
N LEU A 127 1.26 6.34 4.74
CA LEU A 127 1.35 5.08 3.98
C LEU A 127 1.02 3.90 4.89
N ILE A 128 0.22 2.97 4.38
CA ILE A 128 -0.09 1.70 5.06
C ILE A 128 0.72 0.59 4.40
N VAL A 129 1.42 -0.21 5.20
CA VAL A 129 2.22 -1.35 4.72
C VAL A 129 1.52 -2.65 5.05
N MET A 130 1.22 -3.46 4.03
CA MET A 130 0.46 -4.70 4.17
C MET A 130 1.08 -5.83 3.36
N ASN A 131 0.73 -7.07 3.69
CA ASN A 131 0.96 -8.20 2.79
C ASN A 131 -0.14 -8.26 1.73
N PRO A 132 0.11 -8.89 0.59
CA PRO A 132 -0.93 -9.33 -0.33
C PRO A 132 -1.99 -10.15 0.39
N ARG A 133 -3.19 -10.28 -0.20
CA ARG A 133 -4.28 -11.04 0.41
C ARG A 133 -3.82 -12.46 0.76
N GLY A 134 -3.80 -12.76 2.05
CA GLY A 134 -3.40 -14.05 2.60
C GLY A 134 -4.60 -14.97 2.88
N ARG A 135 -4.30 -16.19 3.38
CA ARG A 135 -5.30 -17.19 3.79
C ARG A 135 -5.80 -17.02 5.23
N GLY A 136 -5.44 -15.92 5.91
CA GLY A 136 -5.87 -15.64 7.28
C GLY A 136 -7.34 -15.25 7.33
N GLY A 137 -8.02 -15.57 8.43
CA GLY A 137 -9.40 -15.15 8.65
C GLY A 137 -9.50 -13.65 9.00
N PRO A 138 -10.67 -13.03 8.76
CA PRO A 138 -10.86 -11.58 8.93
C PRO A 138 -10.75 -11.09 10.38
N THR A 139 -10.73 -11.99 11.34
CA THR A 139 -10.57 -11.66 12.77
C THR A 139 -9.14 -11.32 13.16
N ARG A 140 -8.13 -11.81 12.43
CA ARG A 140 -6.70 -11.65 12.74
C ARG A 140 -5.88 -11.02 11.64
N THR A 141 -6.33 -11.11 10.39
CA THR A 141 -5.64 -10.53 9.23
C THR A 141 -6.52 -9.50 8.54
N ALA A 142 -5.91 -8.38 8.10
CA ALA A 142 -6.62 -7.37 7.36
C ALA A 142 -6.69 -7.74 5.87
N ASP A 143 -7.86 -7.59 5.25
CA ASP A 143 -8.00 -7.67 3.80
C ASP A 143 -7.53 -6.36 3.16
N PRO A 144 -6.49 -6.38 2.30
CA PRO A 144 -6.00 -5.17 1.63
C PRO A 144 -7.07 -4.46 0.80
N ALA A 145 -8.01 -5.20 0.21
CA ALA A 145 -9.09 -4.61 -0.56
C ALA A 145 -10.04 -3.78 0.32
N GLU A 146 -10.37 -4.27 1.51
CA GLU A 146 -11.19 -3.53 2.47
C GLU A 146 -10.46 -2.27 2.97
N VAL A 147 -9.16 -2.38 3.28
CA VAL A 147 -8.35 -1.25 3.72
C VAL A 147 -8.22 -0.19 2.62
N LEU A 148 -7.92 -0.59 1.38
CA LEU A 148 -7.83 0.32 0.23
C LEU A 148 -9.12 1.13 0.03
N MET A 149 -10.27 0.49 0.21
CA MET A 149 -11.58 1.14 0.03
C MET A 149 -11.98 2.07 1.18
N THR A 150 -11.38 1.91 2.36
CA THR A 150 -11.89 2.58 3.58
C THR A 150 -10.87 3.51 4.25
N ALA A 151 -9.58 3.31 4.05
CA ALA A 151 -8.54 4.04 4.77
C ALA A 151 -8.26 5.44 4.24
N GLY A 152 -8.53 5.72 2.96
CA GLY A 152 -8.23 7.00 2.30
C GLY A 152 -6.73 7.33 2.29
N ARG A 153 -5.89 6.32 2.37
CA ARG A 153 -4.42 6.39 2.30
C ARG A 153 -3.87 5.34 1.35
N PRO A 154 -2.72 5.59 0.72
CA PRO A 154 -2.08 4.59 -0.12
C PRO A 154 -1.69 3.35 0.69
N VAL A 155 -1.78 2.19 0.05
CA VAL A 155 -1.36 0.90 0.60
C VAL A 155 -0.19 0.38 -0.20
N LEU A 156 0.91 0.06 0.48
CA LEU A 156 2.07 -0.62 -0.08
C LEU A 156 1.96 -2.12 0.24
N LEU A 157 1.80 -2.93 -0.78
CA LEU A 157 1.80 -4.39 -0.68
C LEU A 157 3.22 -4.94 -0.75
N VAL A 158 3.59 -5.74 0.25
CA VAL A 158 4.92 -6.34 0.39
C VAL A 158 4.87 -7.79 -0.06
N PRO A 159 5.44 -8.16 -1.22
CA PRO A 159 5.49 -9.55 -1.66
C PRO A 159 6.36 -10.38 -0.73
N GLN A 160 6.04 -11.69 -0.59
CA GLN A 160 6.74 -12.58 0.34
C GLN A 160 8.23 -12.77 0.02
N SER A 161 8.61 -12.64 -1.26
CA SER A 161 9.99 -12.77 -1.71
C SER A 161 10.83 -11.50 -1.57
N ALA A 162 10.21 -10.36 -1.24
CA ALA A 162 10.90 -9.08 -1.18
C ALA A 162 11.83 -9.00 0.03
N GLN A 163 13.01 -8.42 -0.18
CA GLN A 163 13.96 -8.14 0.91
C GLN A 163 14.04 -6.65 1.25
N ARG A 164 13.93 -5.79 0.26
CA ARG A 164 14.01 -4.33 0.39
C ARG A 164 13.36 -3.67 -0.82
N LEU A 165 12.63 -2.59 -0.60
CA LEU A 165 12.20 -1.68 -1.66
C LEU A 165 13.34 -0.72 -1.97
N LYS A 166 13.88 -0.79 -3.19
CA LYS A 166 14.92 0.14 -3.68
C LYS A 166 14.30 1.36 -4.35
N GLY A 167 13.24 1.14 -5.12
CA GLY A 167 12.53 2.19 -5.85
C GLY A 167 13.39 2.89 -6.93
N ALA A 168 14.46 2.24 -7.40
CA ALA A 168 15.32 2.82 -8.43
C ALA A 168 14.60 2.95 -9.78
N CYS A 169 13.83 1.94 -10.15
CA CYS A 169 12.92 1.99 -11.29
C CYS A 169 11.48 1.71 -10.83
N VAL A 170 10.56 2.57 -11.24
CA VAL A 170 9.14 2.49 -10.86
C VAL A 170 8.26 2.41 -12.10
N ILE A 171 7.35 1.44 -12.14
CA ILE A 171 6.31 1.37 -13.16
C ILE A 171 5.04 2.02 -12.63
N VAL A 172 4.56 3.06 -13.31
CA VAL A 172 3.24 3.64 -13.07
C VAL A 172 2.26 2.99 -14.04
N ALA A 173 1.44 2.05 -13.55
CA ALA A 173 0.39 1.39 -14.31
C ALA A 173 -0.74 2.39 -14.59
N TRP A 174 -0.71 3.00 -15.77
CA TRP A 174 -1.61 4.09 -16.12
C TRP A 174 -2.88 3.59 -16.81
N LYS A 175 -3.98 4.03 -16.27
CA LYS A 175 -5.29 4.04 -16.90
C LYS A 175 -5.95 5.36 -16.53
N ASP A 176 -6.61 6.03 -17.48
CA ASP A 176 -7.18 7.37 -17.22
C ASP A 176 -8.41 7.29 -16.31
N THR A 177 -8.15 7.12 -15.00
CA THR A 177 -9.14 7.09 -13.92
C THR A 177 -8.71 7.99 -12.76
N ARG A 178 -9.66 8.36 -11.91
CA ARG A 178 -9.36 9.16 -10.70
C ARG A 178 -8.42 8.43 -9.74
N GLU A 179 -8.55 7.11 -9.64
CA GLU A 179 -7.74 6.27 -8.75
C GLU A 179 -6.29 6.21 -9.24
N ALA A 180 -6.05 6.13 -10.55
CA ALA A 180 -4.70 6.22 -11.10
C ALA A 180 -4.06 7.59 -10.85
N ARG A 181 -4.82 8.68 -11.00
CA ARG A 181 -4.36 10.03 -10.65
C ARG A 181 -4.05 10.14 -9.17
N ARG A 182 -4.87 9.54 -8.31
CA ARG A 182 -4.65 9.51 -6.87
C ARG A 182 -3.40 8.73 -6.52
N ALA A 183 -3.22 7.52 -7.08
CA ALA A 183 -2.04 6.70 -6.85
C ALA A 183 -0.76 7.41 -7.29
N LEU A 184 -0.80 8.13 -8.43
CA LEU A 184 0.31 8.93 -8.89
C LEU A 184 0.70 10.03 -7.88
N ALA A 185 -0.28 10.76 -7.35
CA ALA A 185 -0.06 11.82 -6.37
C ALA A 185 0.50 11.25 -5.05
N ASP A 186 -0.06 10.14 -4.58
CA ASP A 186 0.36 9.48 -3.35
C ASP A 186 1.75 8.82 -3.48
N ALA A 187 2.16 8.42 -4.70
CA ALA A 187 3.46 7.82 -4.96
C ALA A 187 4.61 8.85 -5.14
N MET A 188 4.33 10.14 -5.16
CA MET A 188 5.33 11.19 -5.45
C MET A 188 6.63 11.06 -4.63
N PRO A 189 6.63 10.67 -3.36
CA PRO A 189 7.88 10.46 -2.61
C PRO A 189 8.80 9.42 -3.25
N PHE A 190 8.24 8.32 -3.76
CA PHE A 190 9.00 7.29 -4.48
C PHE A 190 9.41 7.74 -5.88
N LEU A 191 8.49 8.40 -6.61
CA LEU A 191 8.75 8.84 -7.98
C LEU A 191 9.85 9.89 -8.06
N LEU A 192 9.93 10.80 -7.07
CA LEU A 192 10.99 11.81 -7.00
C LEU A 192 12.36 11.22 -6.67
N ALA A 193 12.38 10.12 -5.92
CA ALA A 193 13.61 9.42 -5.55
C ALA A 193 14.10 8.45 -6.63
N ALA A 194 13.23 8.05 -7.57
CA ALA A 194 13.54 7.07 -8.60
C ALA A 194 14.55 7.59 -9.63
N GLU A 195 15.36 6.68 -10.15
CA GLU A 195 16.29 6.95 -11.27
C GLU A 195 15.59 6.88 -12.61
N ASP A 196 14.55 6.05 -12.74
CA ASP A 196 13.70 5.89 -13.94
C ASP A 196 12.26 5.63 -13.53
N VAL A 197 11.31 6.33 -14.15
CA VAL A 197 9.88 6.14 -13.96
C VAL A 197 9.22 5.89 -15.30
N VAL A 198 8.60 4.72 -15.45
CA VAL A 198 7.91 4.34 -16.69
C VAL A 198 6.40 4.51 -16.50
N VAL A 199 5.81 5.48 -17.15
CA VAL A 199 4.35 5.60 -17.24
C VAL A 199 3.85 4.62 -18.29
N GLN A 200 3.32 3.48 -17.83
CA GLN A 200 2.96 2.33 -18.65
C GLN A 200 1.45 2.21 -18.83
N ALA A 201 0.97 2.30 -20.05
CA ALA A 201 -0.38 1.84 -20.40
C ALA A 201 -0.32 0.46 -21.07
N VAL A 202 -1.23 -0.41 -20.70
CA VAL A 202 -1.46 -1.70 -21.36
C VAL A 202 -2.88 -1.69 -21.93
N CYS A 203 -3.02 -1.78 -23.24
CA CYS A 203 -4.30 -1.59 -23.92
C CYS A 203 -4.55 -2.62 -25.02
N LYS A 204 -5.70 -2.57 -25.66
CA LYS A 204 -5.97 -3.30 -26.90
C LYS A 204 -5.45 -2.50 -28.10
N GLY A 205 -5.18 -3.17 -29.21
CA GLY A 205 -4.50 -2.60 -30.36
C GLY A 205 -5.11 -1.32 -30.96
N ASP A 206 -6.42 -1.15 -30.90
CA ASP A 206 -7.16 0.03 -31.37
C ASP A 206 -7.03 1.26 -30.46
N ALA A 207 -6.65 1.07 -29.19
CA ALA A 207 -6.50 2.12 -28.20
C ALA A 207 -5.05 2.66 -28.07
N VAL A 208 -4.09 2.12 -28.82
CA VAL A 208 -2.65 2.45 -28.64
C VAL A 208 -2.36 3.94 -28.84
N ALA A 209 -2.93 4.58 -29.86
CA ALA A 209 -2.68 6.00 -30.12
C ALA A 209 -3.20 6.91 -28.99
N ALA A 210 -4.40 6.64 -28.49
CA ALA A 210 -4.97 7.38 -27.37
C ALA A 210 -4.18 7.15 -26.08
N ALA A 211 -3.78 5.91 -25.82
CA ALA A 211 -2.98 5.57 -24.65
C ALA A 211 -1.59 6.23 -24.70
N ALA A 212 -0.96 6.31 -25.88
CA ALA A 212 0.33 6.98 -26.06
C ALA A 212 0.23 8.47 -25.71
N HIS A 213 -0.79 9.15 -26.20
CA HIS A 213 -1.00 10.57 -25.87
C HIS A 213 -1.20 10.78 -24.35
N GLN A 214 -2.03 9.93 -23.71
CA GLN A 214 -2.28 10.04 -22.26
C GLN A 214 -1.01 9.78 -21.44
N THR A 215 -0.23 8.75 -21.78
CA THR A 215 1.00 8.44 -21.04
C THR A 215 2.05 9.52 -21.21
N GLU A 216 2.14 10.15 -22.39
CA GLU A 216 3.06 11.25 -22.66
C GLU A 216 2.68 12.50 -21.86
N ASP A 217 1.38 12.84 -21.79
CA ASP A 217 0.89 13.95 -20.97
C ASP A 217 1.25 13.75 -19.49
N VAL A 218 1.05 12.53 -18.98
CA VAL A 218 1.38 12.19 -17.58
C VAL A 218 2.89 12.25 -17.35
N ALA A 219 3.70 11.68 -18.24
CA ALA A 219 5.16 11.71 -18.13
C ALA A 219 5.68 13.14 -18.14
N THR A 220 5.16 13.98 -19.05
CA THR A 220 5.50 15.41 -19.12
C THR A 220 5.08 16.14 -17.83
N GLY A 221 3.90 15.82 -17.28
CA GLY A 221 3.45 16.35 -16.01
C GLY A 221 4.42 16.00 -14.86
N LEU A 222 4.83 14.75 -14.77
CA LEU A 222 5.81 14.28 -13.77
C LEU A 222 7.19 14.94 -13.93
N GLN A 223 7.65 15.10 -15.17
CA GLN A 223 8.92 15.79 -15.46
C GLN A 223 8.93 17.23 -14.95
N ARG A 224 7.79 17.95 -15.02
CA ARG A 224 7.66 19.30 -14.44
C ARG A 224 7.82 19.32 -12.92
N HIS A 225 7.57 18.21 -12.25
CA HIS A 225 7.85 18.01 -10.82
C HIS A 225 9.26 17.51 -10.53
N GLY A 226 10.11 17.33 -11.56
CA GLY A 226 11.48 16.85 -11.41
C GLY A 226 11.63 15.32 -11.42
N VAL A 227 10.56 14.58 -11.71
CA VAL A 227 10.60 13.12 -11.85
C VAL A 227 11.23 12.74 -13.20
N LYS A 228 12.12 11.76 -13.23
CA LYS A 228 12.71 11.22 -14.45
C LYS A 228 11.74 10.23 -15.11
N ALA A 229 10.66 10.75 -15.67
CA ALA A 229 9.58 9.96 -16.23
C ALA A 229 9.66 9.83 -17.74
N ARG A 230 9.24 8.67 -18.26
CA ARG A 230 9.04 8.42 -19.69
C ARG A 230 7.75 7.64 -19.92
N ALA A 231 7.14 7.85 -21.07
CA ALA A 231 5.94 7.15 -21.49
C ALA A 231 6.26 5.82 -22.18
N ASN A 232 5.43 4.82 -21.95
CA ASN A 232 5.46 3.57 -22.70
C ASN A 232 4.04 2.99 -22.84
N VAL A 233 3.79 2.33 -23.98
CA VAL A 233 2.52 1.64 -24.26
C VAL A 233 2.81 0.26 -24.79
N SER A 234 2.07 -0.72 -24.31
CA SER A 234 2.08 -2.08 -24.85
C SER A 234 0.68 -2.63 -25.04
N THR A 235 0.56 -3.69 -25.80
CA THR A 235 -0.68 -4.45 -25.97
C THR A 235 -0.74 -5.57 -24.95
N ALA A 236 -1.93 -5.78 -24.37
CA ALA A 236 -2.15 -6.91 -23.47
C ALA A 236 -1.90 -8.23 -24.23
N THR A 237 -1.15 -9.13 -23.60
CA THR A 237 -0.94 -10.49 -24.08
C THR A 237 -2.19 -11.35 -23.76
N HIS A 238 -2.18 -12.61 -24.20
CA HIS A 238 -3.23 -13.58 -23.84
C HIS A 238 -3.25 -13.89 -22.31
N GLU A 239 -2.15 -13.62 -21.60
CA GLU A 239 -2.03 -13.79 -20.15
C GLU A 239 -2.63 -12.62 -19.36
N GLY A 240 -3.01 -11.54 -20.04
CA GLY A 240 -3.70 -10.40 -19.47
C GLY A 240 -2.80 -9.20 -19.17
N VAL A 241 -3.44 -8.16 -18.60
CA VAL A 241 -2.78 -6.87 -18.33
C VAL A 241 -1.77 -6.99 -17.19
N THR A 242 -2.08 -7.74 -16.16
CA THR A 242 -1.20 -7.90 -14.99
C THR A 242 0.10 -8.59 -15.35
N ALA A 243 0.03 -9.69 -16.11
CA ALA A 243 1.22 -10.39 -16.57
C ALA A 243 2.11 -9.50 -17.45
N GLU A 244 1.51 -8.66 -18.30
CA GLU A 244 2.26 -7.70 -19.11
C GLU A 244 2.93 -6.62 -18.25
N LEU A 245 2.26 -6.10 -17.21
CA LEU A 245 2.86 -5.16 -16.28
C LEU A 245 4.04 -5.77 -15.51
N GLU A 246 3.90 -7.00 -15.03
CA GLU A 246 4.98 -7.73 -14.35
C GLU A 246 6.15 -8.02 -15.29
N ARG A 247 5.88 -8.40 -16.54
CA ARG A 247 6.90 -8.58 -17.56
C ARG A 247 7.69 -7.28 -17.82
N ILE A 248 6.98 -6.15 -17.90
CA ILE A 248 7.63 -4.84 -18.09
C ILE A 248 8.42 -4.43 -16.85
N ALA A 249 7.90 -4.69 -15.65
CA ALA A 249 8.63 -4.46 -14.41
C ALA A 249 9.94 -5.27 -14.39
N ALA A 250 9.89 -6.56 -14.75
CA ALA A 250 11.07 -7.40 -14.82
C ALA A 250 12.09 -6.92 -15.86
N LEU A 251 11.66 -6.52 -17.06
CA LEU A 251 12.53 -6.01 -18.12
C LEU A 251 13.26 -4.72 -17.75
N ASN A 252 12.64 -3.89 -16.91
CA ASN A 252 13.22 -2.62 -16.44
C ASN A 252 13.91 -2.76 -15.06
N ASN A 253 13.98 -3.96 -14.49
CA ASN A 253 14.44 -4.20 -13.13
C ASN A 253 13.69 -3.33 -12.09
N ALA A 254 12.43 -3.05 -12.35
CA ALA A 254 11.59 -2.29 -11.44
C ALA A 254 11.13 -3.17 -10.28
N ASP A 255 11.22 -2.63 -9.08
CA ASP A 255 10.78 -3.29 -7.85
C ASP A 255 9.51 -2.68 -7.24
N LEU A 256 8.96 -1.64 -7.89
CA LEU A 256 7.71 -1.00 -7.48
C LEU A 256 6.78 -0.79 -8.70
N ILE A 257 5.54 -1.25 -8.56
CA ILE A 257 4.43 -0.88 -9.45
C ILE A 257 3.50 0.07 -8.67
N VAL A 258 3.11 1.18 -9.28
CA VAL A 258 2.12 2.13 -8.76
C VAL A 258 0.85 1.98 -9.58
N ALA A 259 -0.27 1.70 -8.95
CA ALA A 259 -1.55 1.46 -9.62
C ALA A 259 -2.73 2.08 -8.87
N GLY A 260 -3.74 2.56 -9.60
CA GLY A 260 -5.05 2.86 -9.03
C GLY A 260 -5.81 1.58 -8.71
N ALA A 261 -6.55 1.57 -7.61
CA ALA A 261 -7.36 0.45 -7.18
C ALA A 261 -8.84 0.68 -7.52
N TYR A 262 -9.49 -0.34 -8.12
CA TYR A 262 -10.95 -0.38 -8.30
C TYR A 262 -11.57 0.81 -9.04
N GLY A 263 -10.94 1.30 -10.10
CA GLY A 263 -11.35 2.46 -10.90
C GLY A 263 -12.63 2.29 -11.75
N HIS A 264 -13.32 1.16 -11.65
CA HIS A 264 -14.66 0.98 -12.19
C HIS A 264 -15.64 0.79 -11.04
N SER A 265 -16.80 1.48 -11.10
CA SER A 265 -17.82 1.38 -10.08
C SER A 265 -18.17 -0.08 -9.79
N ARG A 266 -18.19 -0.48 -8.52
CA ARG A 266 -18.66 -1.79 -8.04
C ARG A 266 -20.08 -2.16 -8.55
N PHE A 267 -20.79 -1.23 -9.18
CA PHE A 267 -22.16 -1.40 -9.69
C PHE A 267 -22.26 -1.95 -11.12
N ALA A 268 -21.15 -1.97 -11.87
CA ALA A 268 -21.14 -2.61 -13.19
C ALA A 268 -20.58 -4.02 -13.07
N GLU A 269 -21.46 -4.94 -12.76
CA GLU A 269 -21.33 -6.38 -12.95
C GLU A 269 -20.08 -7.03 -12.35
N TRP A 270 -20.26 -7.97 -11.48
CA TRP A 270 -19.52 -9.23 -11.23
C TRP A 270 -18.35 -9.59 -12.19
N ALA A 271 -17.74 -8.63 -12.86
CA ALA A 271 -16.49 -8.76 -13.57
C ALA A 271 -15.36 -8.65 -12.53
N LEU A 272 -15.29 -9.72 -11.79
CA LEU A 272 -14.21 -10.15 -10.95
C LEU A 272 -12.88 -9.95 -11.66
N GLY A 273 -11.91 -9.43 -10.95
CA GLY A 273 -10.51 -9.67 -11.20
C GLY A 273 -10.03 -8.86 -12.37
N GLY A 274 -9.99 -7.72 -12.31
CA GLY A 274 -9.10 -6.95 -13.09
C GLY A 274 -7.74 -6.89 -12.42
N VAL A 275 -6.87 -6.14 -13.01
CA VAL A 275 -5.52 -5.85 -12.58
C VAL A 275 -5.40 -5.60 -11.08
N SER A 276 -6.38 -4.91 -10.47
CA SER A 276 -6.37 -4.62 -9.03
C SER A 276 -6.44 -5.87 -8.17
N ASP A 277 -7.29 -6.83 -8.52
CA ASP A 277 -7.43 -8.07 -7.75
C ASP A 277 -6.21 -8.97 -7.88
N ASP A 278 -5.66 -9.10 -9.07
CA ASP A 278 -4.44 -9.86 -9.33
C ASP A 278 -3.26 -9.28 -8.52
N LEU A 279 -3.05 -7.95 -8.59
CA LEU A 279 -1.98 -7.27 -7.86
C LEU A 279 -2.14 -7.36 -6.33
N ILE A 280 -3.37 -7.43 -5.83
CA ILE A 280 -3.64 -7.63 -4.39
C ILE A 280 -3.35 -9.07 -3.95
N HIS A 281 -3.52 -10.05 -4.83
CA HIS A 281 -3.36 -11.46 -4.44
C HIS A 281 -1.93 -11.98 -4.56
N LYS A 282 -1.24 -11.70 -5.65
CA LYS A 282 0.07 -12.29 -5.94
C LYS A 282 0.98 -11.31 -6.69
N PRO A 283 1.34 -10.18 -6.12
CA PRO A 283 2.27 -9.27 -6.78
C PRO A 283 3.66 -9.88 -6.89
N GLY A 284 4.28 -9.76 -8.07
CA GLY A 284 5.65 -10.21 -8.31
C GLY A 284 6.71 -9.28 -7.71
N CYS A 285 6.35 -8.02 -7.46
CA CYS A 285 7.18 -6.99 -6.81
C CYS A 285 6.33 -6.15 -5.84
N PHE A 286 6.90 -5.12 -5.22
CA PHE A 286 6.11 -4.18 -4.41
C PHE A 286 5.03 -3.52 -5.26
N VAL A 287 3.86 -3.30 -4.67
CA VAL A 287 2.76 -2.59 -5.34
C VAL A 287 2.22 -1.51 -4.41
N LEU A 288 2.22 -0.27 -4.86
CA LEU A 288 1.55 0.85 -4.19
C LEU A 288 0.22 1.08 -4.88
N MET A 289 -0.86 1.07 -4.10
CA MET A 289 -2.21 1.27 -4.61
C MET A 289 -2.93 2.38 -3.84
N SER A 290 -3.78 3.12 -4.55
CA SER A 290 -4.69 4.13 -3.98
C SER A 290 -6.07 4.05 -4.61
N HIS A 291 -7.09 4.42 -3.84
CA HIS A 291 -8.49 4.48 -4.27
C HIS A 291 -9.07 5.88 -4.07
#